data_8762320e603f566aaa43f8f92b8806ac
#
_entry.id   8762320e603f566aaa43f8f92b8806ac
#
_cell.length_a   1.000
_cell.length_b   1.000
_cell.length_c   1.000
_cell.angle_alpha   90.00
_cell.angle_beta   90.00
_cell.angle_gamma   90.00
#
_symmetry.space_group_name_H-M   'P 1'
#
loop_
_entity.id
_entity.type
_entity.pdbx_description
1 polymer ?
#
loop_
_entity_poly.entity_id
_entity_poly.type
_entity_poly.pdbx_seq_one_letter_code
_entity_poly.pdbx_strand_id
1 'polypeptide(L)'
;MFIGITMPLIRIDIPEGVSTNIKKQIHSKVREVVLKTLAPKEVKYDYVSIREAFGNIGDGLPVIDVDLRPGRDARRKKALVDGISEVLKETLNISKEDVYCLFRETPAHNHYTGGEPLPEWVASDECK
;
A
#
# COMPACT_ATOMS: atom_id res chain seq x y z
N MET A 1 12.75 -8.29 -21.38
CA MET A 1 11.50 -7.68 -21.61
C MET A 1 10.78 -7.42 -20.29
N PHE A 2 10.23 -6.29 -20.19
CA PHE A 2 9.57 -5.92 -18.98
C PHE A 2 8.16 -6.45 -18.92
N ILE A 3 7.74 -6.92 -17.79
CA ILE A 3 6.46 -7.54 -17.68
C ILE A 3 5.70 -6.98 -16.54
N GLY A 4 5.16 -5.88 -16.66
CA GLY A 4 4.19 -5.37 -15.73
C GLY A 4 4.38 -5.70 -14.29
N ILE A 5 5.54 -5.58 -13.83
CA ILE A 5 5.89 -6.01 -12.57
C ILE A 5 5.93 -4.93 -11.61
N THR A 6 4.90 -4.60 -10.98
CA THR A 6 4.99 -3.57 -10.00
C THR A 6 3.93 -3.76 -8.99
N MET A 7 4.24 -3.41 -7.80
CA MET A 7 3.26 -3.22 -6.78
C MET A 7 2.74 -1.81 -6.88
N PRO A 8 1.53 -1.56 -6.44
CA PRO A 8 1.05 -0.20 -6.22
C PRO A 8 1.99 0.54 -5.29
N LEU A 9 2.03 1.85 -5.42
CA LEU A 9 2.85 2.68 -4.56
C LEU A 9 2.08 2.98 -3.29
N ILE A 10 2.63 2.59 -2.15
CA ILE A 10 1.98 2.75 -0.86
C ILE A 10 2.89 3.51 0.06
N ARG A 11 2.40 4.60 0.59
CA ARG A 11 3.13 5.41 1.57
C ARG A 11 2.31 5.50 2.83
N ILE A 12 2.94 5.23 3.95
CA ILE A 12 2.27 5.26 5.24
C ILE A 12 3.00 6.25 6.13
N ASP A 13 2.29 7.28 6.58
CA ASP A 13 2.80 8.23 7.54
C ASP A 13 2.34 7.82 8.91
N ILE A 14 3.28 7.64 9.83
CA ILE A 14 3.00 7.20 11.19
C ILE A 14 3.53 8.25 12.17
N PRO A 15 3.08 8.20 13.44
CA PRO A 15 3.59 9.13 14.44
C PRO A 15 5.09 8.97 14.67
N GLU A 16 5.71 10.03 15.15
CA GLU A 16 7.13 10.03 15.45
C GLU A 16 7.45 9.14 16.65
N GLY A 17 8.70 8.70 16.72
CA GLY A 17 9.17 7.96 17.86
C GLY A 17 9.10 6.45 17.73
N VAL A 18 8.93 5.95 16.51
CA VAL A 18 8.83 4.51 16.27
C VAL A 18 10.20 3.94 15.96
N SER A 19 10.54 2.82 16.61
CA SER A 19 11.85 2.21 16.41
C SER A 19 12.01 1.64 15.00
N THR A 20 13.26 1.49 14.58
CA THR A 20 13.56 0.90 13.28
C THR A 20 13.03 -0.52 13.19
N ASN A 21 13.10 -1.29 14.26
CA ASN A 21 12.60 -2.66 14.25
C ASN A 21 11.10 -2.70 14.00
N ILE A 22 10.35 -1.81 14.62
CA ILE A 22 8.90 -1.76 14.41
C ILE A 22 8.60 -1.33 12.97
N LYS A 23 9.35 -0.36 12.44
CA LYS A 23 9.16 0.05 11.05
C LYS A 23 9.42 -1.11 10.10
N LYS A 24 10.43 -1.93 10.37
CA LYS A 24 10.69 -3.10 9.53
C LYS A 24 9.54 -4.10 9.59
N GLN A 25 8.95 -4.28 10.77
CA GLN A 25 7.80 -5.16 10.89
C GLN A 25 6.60 -4.63 10.11
N ILE A 26 6.34 -3.34 10.21
CA ILE A 26 5.25 -2.73 9.48
C ILE A 26 5.46 -2.93 7.99
N HIS A 27 6.66 -2.62 7.51
CA HIS A 27 6.97 -2.75 6.09
C HIS A 27 6.74 -4.17 5.59
N SER A 28 7.28 -5.15 6.30
CA SER A 28 7.16 -6.54 5.90
C SER A 28 5.71 -7.02 5.90
N LYS A 29 4.95 -6.68 6.94
CA LYS A 29 3.57 -7.13 7.05
C LYS A 29 2.66 -6.42 6.06
N VAL A 30 2.90 -5.13 5.81
CA VAL A 30 2.12 -4.41 4.82
C VAL A 30 2.38 -4.98 3.44
N ARG A 31 3.62 -5.33 3.13
CA ARG A 31 3.94 -5.94 1.86
C ARG A 31 3.15 -7.23 1.66
N GLU A 32 3.05 -8.05 2.70
CA GLU A 32 2.24 -9.27 2.61
C GLU A 32 0.77 -8.97 2.36
N VAL A 33 0.24 -7.95 3.01
CA VAL A 33 -1.15 -7.56 2.81
C VAL A 33 -1.38 -7.13 1.36
N VAL A 34 -0.44 -6.34 0.80
CA VAL A 34 -0.54 -5.90 -0.58
C VAL A 34 -0.59 -7.10 -1.53
N LEU A 35 0.28 -8.07 -1.30
CA LEU A 35 0.32 -9.24 -2.16
C LEU A 35 -0.99 -10.02 -2.12
N LYS A 36 -1.61 -10.10 -0.96
CA LYS A 36 -2.86 -10.85 -0.83
C LYS A 36 -4.06 -10.10 -1.38
N THR A 37 -4.10 -8.78 -1.22
CA THR A 37 -5.33 -8.04 -1.48
C THR A 37 -5.35 -7.37 -2.83
N LEU A 38 -4.25 -6.76 -3.26
CA LEU A 38 -4.21 -6.06 -4.53
C LEU A 38 -3.69 -6.94 -5.65
N ALA A 39 -3.14 -8.09 -5.31
CA ALA A 39 -2.75 -9.12 -6.26
C ALA A 39 -1.96 -8.57 -7.44
N PRO A 40 -0.79 -7.98 -7.20
CA PRO A 40 0.08 -7.60 -8.30
C PRO A 40 0.56 -8.86 -9.00
N LYS A 41 0.71 -8.78 -10.32
CA LYS A 41 1.06 -9.96 -11.09
C LYS A 41 2.41 -10.53 -10.69
N GLU A 42 3.33 -9.65 -10.43
CA GLU A 42 4.68 -10.08 -10.14
C GLU A 42 5.32 -9.04 -9.25
N VAL A 43 6.06 -9.51 -8.26
CA VAL A 43 6.69 -8.60 -7.32
C VAL A 43 8.17 -8.56 -7.61
N LYS A 44 8.60 -7.52 -8.26
CA LYS A 44 10.01 -7.30 -8.52
C LYS A 44 10.53 -6.18 -7.64
N TYR A 45 9.72 -5.16 -7.41
CA TYR A 45 10.10 -4.04 -6.58
C TYR A 45 9.12 -3.89 -5.44
N ASP A 46 9.62 -3.35 -4.36
CA ASP A 46 8.83 -3.13 -3.18
C ASP A 46 8.61 -1.62 -3.05
N TYR A 47 7.40 -1.19 -3.30
CA TYR A 47 7.08 0.24 -3.29
C TYR A 47 6.28 0.63 -2.06
N VAL A 48 6.56 -0.01 -0.94
CA VAL A 48 5.97 0.36 0.34
C VAL A 48 6.97 1.19 1.11
N SER A 49 6.58 2.38 1.54
CA SER A 49 7.45 3.20 2.36
C SER A 49 6.73 3.63 3.62
N ILE A 50 7.51 3.76 4.69
CA ILE A 50 7.01 4.15 6.00
C ILE A 50 7.76 5.40 6.41
N ARG A 51 7.05 6.45 6.80
CA ARG A 51 7.66 7.69 7.26
C ARG A 51 7.05 8.11 8.59
N GLU A 52 7.88 8.69 9.44
CA GLU A 52 7.37 9.35 10.62
C GLU A 52 7.02 10.78 10.25
N ALA A 53 5.90 11.26 10.73
CA ALA A 53 5.43 12.58 10.38
C ALA A 53 4.94 13.31 11.62
N PHE A 54 5.15 14.63 11.63
CA PHE A 54 4.66 15.49 12.68
C PHE A 54 3.34 16.12 12.24
N GLY A 55 2.33 16.04 13.09
CA GLY A 55 1.05 16.66 12.78
C GLY A 55 -0.11 15.74 13.13
N ASN A 56 -1.31 16.25 12.89
CA ASN A 56 -2.52 15.52 13.13
C ASN A 56 -3.42 15.55 11.93
N ILE A 57 -4.13 14.46 11.72
CA ILE A 57 -5.19 14.40 10.74
C ILE A 57 -6.36 13.80 11.51
N GLY A 58 -7.37 14.62 11.76
CA GLY A 58 -8.39 14.24 12.72
C GLY A 58 -7.72 14.10 14.06
N ASP A 59 -7.76 12.92 14.61
CA ASP A 59 -7.13 12.66 15.89
C ASP A 59 -5.68 12.25 15.76
N GLY A 60 -5.14 12.31 14.56
CA GLY A 60 -3.73 12.02 14.40
C GLY A 60 -3.44 11.18 13.16
N LEU A 61 -2.29 10.54 13.20
CA LEU A 61 -1.83 9.66 12.15
C LEU A 61 -2.11 8.23 12.58
N PRO A 62 -2.22 7.28 11.69
CA PRO A 62 -1.54 7.27 10.39
C PRO A 62 -2.41 7.70 9.22
N VAL A 63 -1.71 8.05 8.14
CA VAL A 63 -2.31 8.32 6.85
C VAL A 63 -1.69 7.37 5.85
N ILE A 64 -2.52 6.72 5.05
CA ILE A 64 -2.07 5.77 4.06
C ILE A 64 -2.42 6.31 2.67
N ASP A 65 -1.41 6.50 1.83
CA ASP A 65 -1.59 6.91 0.45
C ASP A 65 -1.34 5.73 -0.47
N VAL A 66 -2.28 5.44 -1.34
CA VAL A 66 -2.16 4.34 -2.29
C VAL A 66 -2.36 4.87 -3.69
N ASP A 67 -1.32 4.75 -4.52
CA ASP A 67 -1.40 5.11 -5.94
C ASP A 67 -1.36 3.84 -6.76
N LEU A 68 -2.35 3.66 -7.62
CA LEU A 68 -2.44 2.42 -8.38
C LEU A 68 -3.12 2.65 -9.73
N ARG A 69 -3.00 1.64 -10.60
CA ARG A 69 -3.71 1.62 -11.86
C ARG A 69 -5.16 1.24 -11.59
N PRO A 70 -6.09 1.69 -12.46
CA PRO A 70 -7.49 1.30 -12.31
C PRO A 70 -7.67 -0.20 -12.51
N GLY A 71 -8.77 -0.72 -12.00
CA GLY A 71 -9.16 -2.10 -12.25
C GLY A 71 -9.48 -2.91 -11.00
N ARG A 72 -8.91 -2.54 -9.87
CA ARG A 72 -9.21 -3.25 -8.64
C ARG A 72 -10.52 -2.77 -8.07
N ASP A 73 -11.33 -3.71 -7.64
CA ASP A 73 -12.68 -3.38 -7.16
C ASP A 73 -12.66 -2.90 -5.71
N ALA A 74 -13.84 -2.47 -5.25
CA ALA A 74 -13.97 -1.95 -3.90
C ALA A 74 -13.64 -3.00 -2.84
N ARG A 75 -13.91 -4.27 -3.13
CA ARG A 75 -13.64 -5.34 -2.19
C ARG A 75 -12.14 -5.49 -1.93
N ARG A 76 -11.33 -5.41 -3.00
CA ARG A 76 -9.89 -5.51 -2.85
C ARG A 76 -9.34 -4.30 -2.08
N LYS A 77 -9.86 -3.12 -2.38
CA LYS A 77 -9.44 -1.91 -1.68
C LYS A 77 -9.78 -1.98 -0.20
N LYS A 78 -10.99 -2.42 0.11
CA LYS A 78 -11.39 -2.56 1.51
C LYS A 78 -10.51 -3.57 2.24
N ALA A 79 -10.20 -4.68 1.58
CA ALA A 79 -9.34 -5.70 2.18
C ALA A 79 -7.94 -5.15 2.46
N LEU A 80 -7.42 -4.29 1.57
CA LEU A 80 -6.13 -3.65 1.80
C LEU A 80 -6.19 -2.77 3.04
N VAL A 81 -7.20 -1.91 3.12
CA VAL A 81 -7.33 -1.01 4.26
C VAL A 81 -7.46 -1.80 5.56
N ASP A 82 -8.29 -2.83 5.56
CA ASP A 82 -8.47 -3.65 6.76
C ASP A 82 -7.17 -4.33 7.16
N GLY A 83 -6.44 -4.86 6.18
CA GLY A 83 -5.19 -5.56 6.47
C GLY A 83 -4.12 -4.64 7.02
N ILE A 84 -3.97 -3.44 6.42
CA ILE A 84 -2.99 -2.49 6.93
C ILE A 84 -3.39 -1.98 8.31
N SER A 85 -4.69 -1.75 8.51
CA SER A 85 -5.18 -1.32 9.82
C SER A 85 -4.84 -2.35 10.89
N GLU A 86 -4.96 -3.63 10.57
CA GLU A 86 -4.62 -4.68 11.51
C GLU A 86 -3.12 -4.66 11.84
N VAL A 87 -2.27 -4.44 10.83
CA VAL A 87 -0.83 -4.34 11.05
C VAL A 87 -0.53 -3.18 12.01
N LEU A 88 -1.17 -2.03 11.81
CA LEU A 88 -0.94 -0.87 12.66
C LEU A 88 -1.46 -1.08 14.07
N LYS A 89 -2.54 -1.83 14.20
CA LYS A 89 -3.05 -2.19 15.52
C LYS A 89 -2.07 -3.08 16.26
N GLU A 90 -1.53 -4.08 15.58
CA GLU A 90 -0.61 -5.04 16.20
C GLU A 90 0.72 -4.39 16.55
N THR A 91 1.21 -3.51 15.70
CA THR A 91 2.57 -2.98 15.86
C THR A 91 2.61 -1.68 16.65
N LEU A 92 1.59 -0.83 16.51
CA LEU A 92 1.59 0.49 17.13
C LEU A 92 0.41 0.71 18.07
N ASN A 93 -0.47 -0.28 18.18
CA ASN A 93 -1.68 -0.19 19.00
C ASN A 93 -2.57 0.98 18.57
N ILE A 94 -2.65 1.22 17.27
CA ILE A 94 -3.48 2.27 16.71
C ILE A 94 -4.81 1.69 16.31
N SER A 95 -5.90 2.32 16.73
CA SER A 95 -7.24 1.85 16.40
C SER A 95 -7.53 2.04 14.91
N LYS A 96 -8.27 1.11 14.35
CA LYS A 96 -8.70 1.22 12.96
C LYS A 96 -9.44 2.52 12.67
N GLU A 97 -10.17 3.01 13.67
CA GLU A 97 -10.95 4.24 13.54
C GLU A 97 -10.07 5.46 13.31
N ASP A 98 -8.81 5.37 13.67
CA ASP A 98 -7.89 6.49 13.55
C ASP A 98 -7.06 6.45 12.28
N VAL A 99 -7.32 5.46 11.40
CA VAL A 99 -6.54 5.28 10.18
C VAL A 99 -7.27 5.93 9.01
N TYR A 100 -6.57 6.79 8.29
CA TYR A 100 -7.12 7.41 7.08
C TYR A 100 -6.39 6.84 5.87
N CYS A 101 -7.13 6.40 4.85
CA CYS A 101 -6.53 5.84 3.66
C CYS A 101 -7.16 6.46 2.43
N LEU A 102 -6.31 6.91 1.51
CA LEU A 102 -6.74 7.52 0.27
C LEU A 102 -6.19 6.72 -0.91
N PHE A 103 -7.06 6.37 -1.84
CA PHE A 103 -6.65 5.73 -3.08
C PHE A 103 -6.70 6.74 -4.22
N ARG A 104 -5.64 6.75 -5.03
CA ARG A 104 -5.64 7.54 -6.26
C ARG A 104 -5.38 6.59 -7.41
N GLU A 105 -6.26 6.61 -8.39
CA GLU A 105 -6.12 5.77 -9.57
C GLU A 105 -5.73 6.63 -10.75
N THR A 106 -4.62 6.25 -11.41
CA THR A 106 -4.20 6.92 -12.62
C THR A 106 -4.05 5.88 -13.72
N PRO A 107 -4.35 6.26 -14.97
CA PRO A 107 -4.25 5.31 -16.08
C PRO A 107 -2.87 4.67 -16.15
N ALA A 108 -2.85 3.43 -16.61
CA ALA A 108 -1.60 2.65 -16.65
C ALA A 108 -0.49 3.38 -17.38
N HIS A 109 -0.82 4.10 -18.45
CA HIS A 109 0.19 4.79 -19.24
C HIS A 109 0.82 5.98 -18.53
N ASN A 110 0.33 6.32 -17.35
CA ASN A 110 0.96 7.34 -16.51
C ASN A 110 1.86 6.73 -15.45
N HIS A 111 1.99 5.42 -15.42
CA HIS A 111 2.90 4.73 -14.50
C HIS A 111 4.07 4.16 -15.29
N TYR A 112 5.27 4.53 -14.90
CA TYR A 112 6.47 4.11 -15.61
C TYR A 112 7.41 3.36 -14.70
N THR A 113 7.97 2.29 -15.21
CA THR A 113 9.02 1.55 -14.52
C THR A 113 10.10 1.23 -15.55
N GLY A 114 11.34 1.55 -15.22
CA GLY A 114 12.44 1.30 -16.16
C GLY A 114 12.31 2.09 -17.45
N GLY A 115 11.62 3.23 -17.39
CA GLY A 115 11.46 4.07 -18.56
C GLY A 115 10.30 3.70 -19.46
N GLU A 116 9.54 2.68 -19.10
CA GLU A 116 8.43 2.21 -19.93
C GLU A 116 7.11 2.30 -19.19
N PRO A 117 6.00 2.59 -19.90
CA PRO A 117 4.71 2.63 -19.25
C PRO A 117 4.25 1.24 -18.88
N LEU A 118 3.44 1.17 -17.83
CA LEU A 118 2.92 -0.11 -17.37
C LEU A 118 1.73 -0.54 -18.22
N PRO A 119 1.51 -1.85 -18.33
CA PRO A 119 0.29 -2.35 -18.95
C PRO A 119 -0.89 -2.16 -18.02
N GLU A 120 -2.08 -2.31 -18.58
CA GLU A 120 -3.29 -2.27 -17.75
C GLU A 120 -3.25 -3.40 -16.73
N TRP A 121 -3.76 -3.12 -15.54
CA TRP A 121 -3.93 -4.18 -14.56
C TRP A 121 -5.22 -4.93 -14.87
N VAL A 122 -5.14 -6.25 -14.91
CA VAL A 122 -6.33 -7.07 -15.07
C VAL A 122 -6.24 -8.20 -14.06
N ALA A 123 -7.38 -8.62 -13.55
CA ALA A 123 -7.42 -9.75 -12.66
C ALA A 123 -7.09 -11.00 -13.49
N SER A 124 -6.06 -11.71 -13.09
CA SER A 124 -5.62 -12.90 -13.79
C SER A 124 -5.69 -14.09 -12.84
N ASP A 125 -5.29 -15.24 -13.34
CA ASP A 125 -5.41 -16.45 -12.55
C ASP A 125 -4.62 -16.38 -11.26
N GLU A 126 -3.46 -15.78 -11.29
CA GLU A 126 -2.65 -15.70 -10.08
C GLU A 126 -3.20 -14.68 -9.10
N CYS A 127 -4.19 -13.91 -9.49
CA CYS A 127 -4.79 -12.90 -8.63
C CYS A 127 -6.06 -13.36 -7.94
N LYS A 128 -6.42 -14.57 -8.12
CA LYS A 128 -7.67 -15.08 -7.57
C LYS A 128 -7.53 -15.62 -6.18
#